data_54cc7143f6358e4bdae220268b11e52b
#
_entry.id   54cc7143f6358e4bdae220268b11e52b
#
_cell.length_a   1.000
_cell.length_b   1.000
_cell.length_c   1.000
_cell.angle_alpha   90.00
_cell.angle_beta   90.00
_cell.angle_gamma   90.00
#
_symmetry.space_group_name_H-M   'P 1'
#
loop_
_entity.id
_entity.type
_entity.pdbx_description
1 polymer ?
#
loop_
_entity_poly.entity_id
_entity_poly.type
_entity_poly.pdbx_seq_one_letter_code
_entity_poly.pdbx_strand_id
1 'polypeptide(L)'
;MFNGLETPTEGEVIVDGANIGKLSKQELRKKRQKVSMIFQHFNLLWSRTVKDNIAFPLEIAGVSKSEINKKTEALIKRVGLEGRENAYPSQLSGGQKQRVGIARALANDPHVLLCDEATSALDPQTTDEILDLLIDINKELNLTIILITHEMHVIRKICDHVAVMENGKFVEEGEVINVFNNPQTHVTQRFVKDDLKADDLERTLQDFKKEQPEGEIWKLNFVGGTSSEPVLAKVIKEYNVNINVIEGDVKLTQNGTFGHMIVHLPDGNYSKDQIKQELNNLGVKVEVGINE
;
A
#
# COMPACT_ATOMS: atom_id res chain seq x y z
N MET A 1 10.74 7.94 16.43
CA MET A 1 11.21 9.34 16.33
C MET A 1 10.08 10.31 16.01
N PHE A 2 9.24 10.12 14.97
CA PHE A 2 8.17 11.07 14.57
C PHE A 2 7.18 11.44 15.68
N ASN A 3 6.90 10.53 16.61
CA ASN A 3 6.06 10.79 17.79
C ASN A 3 6.85 11.26 19.02
N GLY A 4 8.16 11.45 18.88
CA GLY A 4 9.05 11.91 19.97
C GLY A 4 9.24 10.92 21.12
N LEU A 5 8.91 9.62 20.94
CA LEU A 5 9.22 8.59 21.95
C LEU A 5 10.74 8.35 22.00
N GLU A 6 11.39 8.42 20.86
CA GLU A 6 12.84 8.37 20.71
C GLU A 6 13.36 9.68 20.13
N THR A 7 14.49 10.16 20.64
CA THR A 7 15.19 11.33 20.13
C THR A 7 16.35 10.91 19.21
N PRO A 8 16.58 11.63 18.09
CA PRO A 8 17.73 11.33 17.25
C PRO A 8 19.03 11.67 18.01
N THR A 9 20.08 10.87 17.80
CA THR A 9 21.42 11.16 18.32
C THR A 9 22.03 12.34 17.57
N GLU A 10 21.80 12.41 16.26
CA GLU A 10 22.22 13.48 15.38
C GLU A 10 21.09 13.84 14.41
N GLY A 11 21.14 15.04 13.85
CA GLY A 11 20.12 15.54 12.92
C GLY A 11 18.86 16.04 13.61
N GLU A 12 17.81 16.27 12.83
CA GLU A 12 16.55 16.86 13.28
C GLU A 12 15.36 16.06 12.75
N VAL A 13 14.29 15.99 13.56
CA VAL A 13 13.01 15.42 13.14
C VAL A 13 11.97 16.54 13.15
N ILE A 14 11.51 16.92 11.97
CA ILE A 14 10.49 17.96 11.78
C ILE A 14 9.19 17.29 11.39
N VAL A 15 8.14 17.50 12.19
CA VAL A 15 6.80 16.96 11.92
C VAL A 15 5.80 18.10 11.97
N ASP A 16 5.06 18.30 10.88
CA ASP A 16 4.06 19.36 10.78
C ASP A 16 4.63 20.71 11.26
N GLY A 17 5.79 21.09 10.66
CA GLY A 17 6.50 22.33 10.92
C GLY A 17 7.21 22.47 12.28
N ALA A 18 7.10 21.50 13.19
CA ALA A 18 7.74 21.54 14.50
C ALA A 18 8.92 20.57 14.61
N ASN A 19 10.06 21.04 15.10
CA ASN A 19 11.19 20.19 15.45
C ASN A 19 10.91 19.45 16.75
N ILE A 20 10.63 18.14 16.64
CA ILE A 20 10.22 17.30 17.77
C ILE A 20 11.26 17.24 18.88
N GLY A 21 12.56 17.24 18.52
CA GLY A 21 13.65 17.16 19.49
C GLY A 21 13.86 18.43 20.31
N LYS A 22 13.31 19.57 19.86
CA LYS A 22 13.46 20.87 20.53
C LYS A 22 12.24 21.27 21.38
N LEU A 23 11.16 20.47 21.34
CA LEU A 23 9.93 20.77 22.08
C LEU A 23 10.11 20.50 23.57
N SER A 24 9.55 21.38 24.40
CA SER A 24 9.36 21.12 25.82
C SER A 24 8.42 19.91 26.03
N LYS A 25 8.46 19.32 27.22
CA LYS A 25 7.58 18.18 27.55
C LYS A 25 6.09 18.52 27.35
N GLN A 26 5.70 19.75 27.63
CA GLN A 26 4.31 20.19 27.51
C GLN A 26 3.90 20.38 26.03
N GLU A 27 4.77 20.98 25.22
CA GLU A 27 4.56 21.12 23.77
C GLU A 27 4.54 19.77 23.07
N LEU A 28 5.48 18.88 23.42
CA LEU A 28 5.52 17.52 22.88
C LEU A 28 4.24 16.74 23.21
N ARG A 29 3.67 16.89 24.43
CA ARG A 29 2.40 16.26 24.80
C ARG A 29 1.25 16.80 23.94
N LYS A 30 1.19 18.10 23.63
CA LYS A 30 0.21 18.68 22.71
C LYS A 30 0.43 18.19 21.27
N LYS A 31 1.68 18.15 20.82
CA LYS A 31 2.01 17.69 19.46
C LYS A 31 1.63 16.22 19.26
N ARG A 32 1.84 15.35 20.26
CA ARG A 32 1.42 13.94 20.23
C ARG A 32 -0.09 13.73 20.07
N GLN A 33 -0.92 14.70 20.40
CA GLN A 33 -2.37 14.61 20.11
C GLN A 33 -2.65 14.72 18.60
N LYS A 34 -1.72 15.36 17.83
CA LYS A 34 -1.84 15.56 16.39
C LYS A 34 -1.00 14.57 15.58
N VAL A 35 -0.24 13.70 16.24
CA VAL A 35 0.54 12.60 15.64
C VAL A 35 0.06 11.31 16.27
N SER A 36 -0.87 10.64 15.62
CA SER A 36 -1.48 9.41 16.10
C SER A 36 -0.77 8.18 15.54
N MET A 37 -0.99 7.03 16.19
CA MET A 37 -0.35 5.77 15.80
C MET A 37 -1.34 4.61 15.82
N ILE A 38 -1.30 3.80 14.77
CA ILE A 38 -1.93 2.49 14.65
C ILE A 38 -0.84 1.44 14.80
N PHE A 39 -1.06 0.46 15.66
CA PHE A 39 -0.09 -0.56 16.04
C PHE A 39 -0.43 -1.91 15.42
N GLN A 40 0.57 -2.73 15.19
CA GLN A 40 0.49 -4.09 14.67
C GLN A 40 -0.49 -4.99 15.48
N HIS A 41 -0.46 -4.91 16.80
CA HIS A 41 -1.28 -5.74 17.70
C HIS A 41 -2.47 -5.00 18.29
N PHE A 42 -3.05 -4.04 17.56
CA PHE A 42 -4.22 -3.23 17.91
C PHE A 42 -4.05 -2.37 19.18
N ASN A 43 -3.32 -2.83 20.19
CA ASN A 43 -3.08 -2.17 21.49
C ASN A 43 -4.35 -1.63 22.14
N LEU A 44 -5.46 -2.39 22.07
CA LEU A 44 -6.73 -2.00 22.66
C LEU A 44 -6.71 -2.19 24.18
N LEU A 45 -7.46 -1.34 24.87
CA LEU A 45 -7.72 -1.48 26.30
C LEU A 45 -8.76 -2.61 26.51
N TRP A 46 -8.30 -3.79 26.91
CA TRP A 46 -9.11 -5.01 26.99
C TRP A 46 -10.27 -4.93 27.98
N SER A 47 -10.14 -4.08 29.02
CA SER A 47 -11.18 -3.83 30.03
C SER A 47 -12.17 -2.75 29.65
N ARG A 48 -12.04 -2.15 28.44
CA ARG A 48 -12.90 -1.09 27.93
C ARG A 48 -13.67 -1.55 26.69
N THR A 49 -14.87 -1.04 26.53
CA THR A 49 -15.69 -1.26 25.32
C THR A 49 -15.09 -0.61 24.08
N VAL A 50 -15.65 -0.85 22.89
CA VAL A 50 -15.33 -0.14 21.64
C VAL A 50 -15.46 1.36 21.88
N LYS A 51 -16.61 1.82 22.36
CA LYS A 51 -16.86 3.24 22.63
C LYS A 51 -15.83 3.83 23.57
N ASP A 52 -15.48 3.16 24.65
CA ASP A 52 -14.53 3.66 25.65
C ASP A 52 -13.08 3.65 25.13
N ASN A 53 -12.72 2.70 24.27
CA ASN A 53 -11.41 2.69 23.60
C ASN A 53 -11.25 3.92 22.71
N ILE A 54 -12.29 4.27 21.93
CA ILE A 54 -12.28 5.43 21.03
C ILE A 54 -12.32 6.73 21.81
N ALA A 55 -13.08 6.78 22.90
CA ALA A 55 -13.20 7.94 23.78
C ALA A 55 -11.90 8.28 24.55
N PHE A 56 -11.07 7.28 24.83
CA PHE A 56 -9.91 7.41 25.70
C PHE A 56 -8.94 8.55 25.34
N PRO A 57 -8.52 8.75 24.08
CA PRO A 57 -7.66 9.89 23.73
C PRO A 57 -8.32 11.26 24.00
N LEU A 58 -9.64 11.35 23.83
CA LEU A 58 -10.41 12.56 24.10
C LEU A 58 -10.54 12.86 25.60
N GLU A 59 -10.70 11.80 26.43
CA GLU A 59 -10.67 11.90 27.89
C GLU A 59 -9.33 12.49 28.37
N ILE A 60 -8.22 11.97 27.83
CA ILE A 60 -6.85 12.47 28.16
C ILE A 60 -6.67 13.91 27.70
N ALA A 61 -7.26 14.29 26.57
CA ALA A 61 -7.21 15.65 26.06
C ALA A 61 -8.08 16.65 26.85
N GLY A 62 -8.92 16.16 27.79
CA GLY A 62 -9.81 16.99 28.61
C GLY A 62 -11.03 17.51 27.85
N VAL A 63 -11.47 16.82 26.80
CA VAL A 63 -12.66 17.16 26.02
C VAL A 63 -13.93 16.93 26.86
N SER A 64 -14.96 17.76 26.67
CA SER A 64 -16.21 17.64 27.39
C SER A 64 -16.94 16.31 27.10
N LYS A 65 -17.64 15.74 28.09
CA LYS A 65 -18.36 14.46 27.95
C LYS A 65 -19.38 14.47 26.79
N SER A 66 -20.04 15.59 26.55
CA SER A 66 -21.00 15.75 25.45
C SER A 66 -20.30 15.65 24.10
N GLU A 67 -19.15 16.30 23.96
CA GLU A 67 -18.32 16.32 22.73
C GLU A 67 -17.67 14.95 22.48
N ILE A 68 -17.19 14.29 23.55
CA ILE A 68 -16.67 12.91 23.49
C ILE A 68 -17.74 11.98 22.89
N ASN A 69 -18.97 12.01 23.43
CA ASN A 69 -20.05 11.16 22.93
C ASN A 69 -20.30 11.40 21.43
N LYS A 70 -20.46 12.68 21.02
CA LYS A 70 -20.72 13.04 19.63
C LYS A 70 -19.60 12.58 18.69
N LYS A 71 -18.34 12.84 19.04
CA LYS A 71 -17.18 12.43 18.23
C LYS A 71 -17.05 10.90 18.15
N THR A 72 -17.22 10.21 19.27
CA THR A 72 -17.11 8.76 19.32
C THR A 72 -18.18 8.07 18.47
N GLU A 73 -19.42 8.53 18.52
CA GLU A 73 -20.51 8.03 17.67
C GLU A 73 -20.21 8.24 16.18
N ALA A 74 -19.72 9.42 15.80
CA ALA A 74 -19.33 9.70 14.42
C ALA A 74 -18.18 8.81 13.95
N LEU A 75 -17.17 8.55 14.80
CA LEU A 75 -16.05 7.69 14.49
C LEU A 75 -16.45 6.22 14.37
N ILE A 76 -17.33 5.72 15.26
CA ILE A 76 -17.87 4.35 15.19
C ILE A 76 -18.58 4.15 13.86
N LYS A 77 -19.40 5.09 13.44
CA LYS A 77 -20.08 5.04 12.14
C LYS A 77 -19.08 5.07 10.97
N ARG A 78 -18.08 5.96 11.03
CA ARG A 78 -17.04 6.10 9.99
C ARG A 78 -16.29 4.80 9.73
N VAL A 79 -15.99 4.03 10.77
CA VAL A 79 -15.25 2.77 10.63
C VAL A 79 -16.17 1.54 10.48
N GLY A 80 -17.50 1.71 10.38
CA GLY A 80 -18.45 0.63 10.16
C GLY A 80 -18.60 -0.31 11.37
N LEU A 81 -18.63 0.25 12.59
CA LEU A 81 -18.77 -0.51 13.84
C LEU A 81 -20.10 -0.21 14.57
N GLU A 82 -21.11 0.28 13.84
CA GLU A 82 -22.47 0.51 14.40
C GLU A 82 -23.03 -0.81 14.96
N GLY A 83 -23.63 -0.71 16.15
CA GLY A 83 -24.15 -1.87 16.89
C GLY A 83 -23.08 -2.65 17.67
N ARG A 84 -21.82 -2.22 17.67
CA ARG A 84 -20.72 -2.81 18.43
C ARG A 84 -20.16 -1.91 19.54
N GLU A 85 -20.82 -0.80 19.83
CA GLU A 85 -20.37 0.25 20.77
C GLU A 85 -20.00 -0.30 22.15
N ASN A 86 -20.79 -1.25 22.62
CA ASN A 86 -20.67 -1.85 23.96
C ASN A 86 -19.90 -3.17 23.97
N ALA A 87 -19.41 -3.63 22.80
CA ALA A 87 -18.61 -4.84 22.71
C ALA A 87 -17.20 -4.61 23.29
N TYR A 88 -16.65 -5.65 23.93
CA TYR A 88 -15.26 -5.68 24.39
C TYR A 88 -14.35 -6.23 23.28
N PRO A 89 -13.03 -5.92 23.31
CA PRO A 89 -12.09 -6.43 22.30
C PRO A 89 -12.09 -7.96 22.15
N SER A 90 -12.37 -8.73 23.20
CA SER A 90 -12.50 -10.20 23.15
C SER A 90 -13.66 -10.71 22.28
N GLN A 91 -14.65 -9.86 22.00
CA GLN A 91 -15.85 -10.17 21.23
C GLN A 91 -15.74 -9.74 19.76
N LEU A 92 -14.58 -9.20 19.33
CA LEU A 92 -14.35 -8.63 18.02
C LEU A 92 -13.43 -9.51 17.15
N SER A 93 -13.69 -9.56 15.85
CA SER A 93 -12.75 -10.11 14.86
C SER A 93 -11.48 -9.25 14.77
N GLY A 94 -10.43 -9.77 14.11
CA GLY A 94 -9.18 -9.03 13.86
C GLY A 94 -9.43 -7.69 13.16
N GLY A 95 -10.18 -7.71 12.05
CA GLY A 95 -10.53 -6.49 11.30
C GLY A 95 -11.36 -5.51 12.13
N GLN A 96 -12.30 -5.99 12.95
CA GLN A 96 -13.06 -5.11 13.85
C GLN A 96 -12.17 -4.46 14.91
N LYS A 97 -11.21 -5.20 15.49
CA LYS A 97 -10.21 -4.63 16.42
C LYS A 97 -9.38 -3.55 15.74
N GLN A 98 -8.98 -3.78 14.49
CA GLN A 98 -8.22 -2.81 13.72
C GLN A 98 -9.04 -1.54 13.43
N ARG A 99 -10.31 -1.68 13.08
CA ARG A 99 -11.23 -0.55 12.91
C ARG A 99 -11.40 0.27 14.19
N VAL A 100 -11.42 -0.37 15.37
CA VAL A 100 -11.39 0.33 16.67
C VAL A 100 -10.07 1.09 16.86
N GLY A 101 -8.93 0.47 16.52
CA GLY A 101 -7.62 1.10 16.57
C GLY A 101 -7.52 2.34 15.68
N ILE A 102 -8.06 2.25 14.46
CA ILE A 102 -8.14 3.38 13.51
C ILE A 102 -9.02 4.50 14.08
N ALA A 103 -10.25 4.19 14.51
CA ALA A 103 -11.16 5.19 15.09
C ALA A 103 -10.55 5.89 16.31
N ARG A 104 -9.87 5.15 17.19
CA ARG A 104 -9.16 5.71 18.34
C ARG A 104 -8.03 6.63 17.92
N ALA A 105 -7.27 6.27 16.87
CA ALA A 105 -6.19 7.10 16.35
C ALA A 105 -6.70 8.42 15.76
N LEU A 106 -7.90 8.43 15.19
CA LEU A 106 -8.54 9.62 14.60
C LEU A 106 -9.18 10.54 15.64
N ALA A 107 -9.40 10.11 16.88
CA ALA A 107 -10.21 10.80 17.87
C ALA A 107 -9.82 12.27 18.13
N ASN A 108 -8.53 12.58 18.11
CA ASN A 108 -7.99 13.93 18.33
C ASN A 108 -7.76 14.74 17.04
N ASP A 109 -8.39 14.36 15.93
CA ASP A 109 -8.21 15.00 14.61
C ASP A 109 -6.71 15.16 14.28
N PRO A 110 -5.96 14.06 14.11
CA PRO A 110 -4.52 14.11 13.86
C PRO A 110 -4.21 14.73 12.50
N HIS A 111 -2.99 15.29 12.36
CA HIS A 111 -2.45 15.70 11.06
C HIS A 111 -1.57 14.61 10.44
N VAL A 112 -0.97 13.77 11.29
CA VAL A 112 -0.11 12.67 10.88
C VAL A 112 -0.57 11.37 11.52
N LEU A 113 -0.71 10.32 10.73
CA LEU A 113 -1.05 8.98 11.15
C LEU A 113 0.14 8.04 10.87
N LEU A 114 0.70 7.48 11.92
CA LEU A 114 1.76 6.48 11.83
C LEU A 114 1.13 5.09 11.86
N CYS A 115 1.39 4.26 10.86
CA CYS A 115 0.90 2.90 10.78
C CYS A 115 2.08 1.93 10.83
N ASP A 116 2.20 1.18 11.92
CA ASP A 116 3.26 0.21 12.14
C ASP A 116 2.69 -1.20 11.91
N GLU A 117 2.98 -1.77 10.74
CA GLU A 117 2.48 -3.07 10.27
C GLU A 117 0.97 -3.27 10.54
N ALA A 118 0.17 -2.26 10.25
CA ALA A 118 -1.24 -2.17 10.66
C ALA A 118 -2.13 -3.29 10.07
N THR A 119 -1.66 -4.07 9.12
CA THR A 119 -2.42 -5.13 8.43
C THR A 119 -1.82 -6.52 8.57
N SER A 120 -0.60 -6.66 9.08
CA SER A 120 0.15 -7.93 9.11
C SER A 120 -0.50 -9.07 9.91
N ALA A 121 -1.45 -8.76 10.80
CA ALA A 121 -2.20 -9.73 11.59
C ALA A 121 -3.59 -10.06 11.01
N LEU A 122 -3.88 -9.63 9.78
CA LEU A 122 -5.18 -9.78 9.12
C LEU A 122 -5.08 -10.73 7.92
N ASP A 123 -6.20 -11.32 7.56
CA ASP A 123 -6.31 -12.05 6.30
C ASP A 123 -6.32 -11.08 5.09
N PRO A 124 -5.99 -11.54 3.88
CA PRO A 124 -5.86 -10.66 2.70
C PRO A 124 -7.12 -9.84 2.40
N GLN A 125 -8.31 -10.43 2.52
CA GLN A 125 -9.56 -9.73 2.25
C GLN A 125 -9.80 -8.62 3.25
N THR A 126 -9.63 -8.90 4.53
CA THR A 126 -9.74 -7.91 5.62
C THR A 126 -8.68 -6.81 5.48
N THR A 127 -7.45 -7.17 5.07
CA THR A 127 -6.39 -6.21 4.77
C THR A 127 -6.84 -5.21 3.72
N ASP A 128 -7.39 -5.68 2.61
CA ASP A 128 -7.89 -4.82 1.53
C ASP A 128 -8.99 -3.86 2.00
N GLU A 129 -9.94 -4.34 2.81
CA GLU A 129 -10.99 -3.50 3.39
C GLU A 129 -10.43 -2.41 4.32
N ILE A 130 -9.40 -2.72 5.10
CA ILE A 130 -8.73 -1.74 5.99
C ILE A 130 -7.95 -0.71 5.18
N LEU A 131 -7.29 -1.12 4.10
CA LEU A 131 -6.58 -0.20 3.21
C LEU A 131 -7.54 0.76 2.51
N ASP A 132 -8.67 0.27 2.00
CA ASP A 132 -9.70 1.10 1.39
C ASP A 132 -10.26 2.12 2.38
N LEU A 133 -10.51 1.70 3.63
CA LEU A 133 -10.92 2.61 4.71
C LEU A 133 -9.85 3.70 4.98
N LEU A 134 -8.56 3.35 5.00
CA LEU A 134 -7.48 4.33 5.21
C LEU A 134 -7.36 5.30 4.04
N ILE A 135 -7.56 4.84 2.79
CA ILE A 135 -7.60 5.67 1.59
C ILE A 135 -8.73 6.70 1.68
N ASP A 136 -9.94 6.26 2.04
CA ASP A 136 -11.09 7.15 2.16
C ASP A 136 -10.88 8.20 3.27
N ILE A 137 -10.33 7.77 4.40
CA ILE A 137 -9.98 8.67 5.51
C ILE A 137 -8.91 9.69 5.09
N ASN A 138 -7.87 9.24 4.36
CA ASN A 138 -6.81 10.12 3.87
C ASN A 138 -7.36 11.21 2.95
N LYS A 139 -8.21 10.83 1.99
CA LYS A 139 -8.85 11.77 1.04
C LYS A 139 -9.77 12.77 1.75
N GLU A 140 -10.58 12.28 2.68
CA GLU A 140 -11.58 13.13 3.37
C GLU A 140 -10.92 14.11 4.35
N LEU A 141 -9.91 13.66 5.10
CA LEU A 141 -9.28 14.43 6.17
C LEU A 141 -7.96 15.10 5.77
N ASN A 142 -7.47 14.86 4.56
CA ASN A 142 -6.17 15.35 4.06
C ASN A 142 -5.02 15.05 5.05
N LEU A 143 -4.95 13.80 5.51
CA LEU A 143 -3.95 13.32 6.47
C LEU A 143 -2.62 13.00 5.78
N THR A 144 -1.51 13.20 6.47
CA THR A 144 -0.26 12.54 6.10
C THR A 144 -0.21 11.17 6.77
N ILE A 145 -0.17 10.09 5.97
CA ILE A 145 -0.02 8.72 6.47
C ILE A 145 1.41 8.25 6.25
N ILE A 146 2.09 7.82 7.31
CA ILE A 146 3.40 7.18 7.24
C ILE A 146 3.19 5.72 7.62
N LEU A 147 3.44 4.81 6.67
CA LEU A 147 3.17 3.41 6.82
C LEU A 147 4.48 2.61 6.79
N ILE A 148 4.65 1.72 7.76
CA ILE A 148 5.75 0.76 7.82
C ILE A 148 5.18 -0.62 7.52
N THR A 149 5.69 -1.28 6.50
CA THR A 149 5.28 -2.62 6.10
C THR A 149 6.39 -3.30 5.30
N HIS A 150 6.34 -4.62 5.26
CA HIS A 150 7.12 -5.45 4.33
C HIS A 150 6.24 -6.04 3.21
N GLU A 151 4.95 -5.69 3.17
CA GLU A 151 3.98 -6.18 2.20
C GLU A 151 3.92 -5.26 0.98
N MET A 152 4.45 -5.69 -0.15
CA MET A 152 4.56 -4.87 -1.37
C MET A 152 3.19 -4.47 -1.93
N HIS A 153 2.19 -5.37 -1.86
CA HIS A 153 0.84 -5.05 -2.31
C HIS A 153 0.22 -3.88 -1.53
N VAL A 154 0.51 -3.78 -0.23
CA VAL A 154 0.05 -2.67 0.63
C VAL A 154 0.65 -1.35 0.16
N ILE A 155 1.97 -1.33 -0.11
CA ILE A 155 2.66 -0.14 -0.59
C ILE A 155 2.05 0.33 -1.92
N ARG A 156 1.85 -0.58 -2.87
CA ARG A 156 1.26 -0.25 -4.18
C ARG A 156 -0.17 0.29 -4.08
N LYS A 157 -0.96 -0.27 -3.15
CA LYS A 157 -2.38 0.09 -3.03
C LYS A 157 -2.59 1.47 -2.44
N ILE A 158 -1.80 1.88 -1.42
CA ILE A 158 -2.10 3.07 -0.63
C ILE A 158 -1.03 4.17 -0.68
N CYS A 159 0.23 3.85 -1.01
CA CYS A 159 1.32 4.81 -0.91
C CYS A 159 1.57 5.57 -2.23
N ASP A 160 1.90 6.85 -2.13
CA ASP A 160 2.38 7.68 -3.23
C ASP A 160 3.91 7.59 -3.36
N HIS A 161 4.61 7.58 -2.22
CA HIS A 161 6.07 7.53 -2.12
C HIS A 161 6.51 6.37 -1.25
N VAL A 162 7.66 5.80 -1.55
CA VAL A 162 8.29 4.71 -0.80
C VAL A 162 9.74 5.05 -0.49
N ALA A 163 10.19 4.63 0.70
CA ALA A 163 11.58 4.62 1.08
C ALA A 163 11.96 3.22 1.58
N VAL A 164 12.87 2.57 0.88
CA VAL A 164 13.32 1.21 1.19
C VAL A 164 14.48 1.29 2.18
N MET A 165 14.37 0.53 3.28
CA MET A 165 15.39 0.48 4.32
C MET A 165 16.10 -0.87 4.34
N GLU A 166 17.43 -0.83 4.46
CA GLU A 166 18.28 -1.98 4.73
C GLU A 166 19.32 -1.63 5.80
N ASN A 167 19.48 -2.48 6.81
CA ASN A 167 20.45 -2.29 7.90
C ASN A 167 20.40 -0.88 8.53
N GLY A 168 19.19 -0.33 8.71
CA GLY A 168 18.95 0.98 9.33
C GLY A 168 19.27 2.20 8.44
N LYS A 169 19.51 2.00 7.14
CA LYS A 169 19.76 3.07 6.15
C LYS A 169 18.72 3.03 5.05
N PHE A 170 18.34 4.20 4.54
CA PHE A 170 17.60 4.28 3.28
C PHE A 170 18.52 3.93 2.13
N VAL A 171 18.13 2.95 1.32
CA VAL A 171 18.89 2.46 0.16
C VAL A 171 18.27 2.90 -1.16
N GLU A 172 16.96 3.16 -1.16
CA GLU A 172 16.24 3.65 -2.33
C GLU A 172 14.98 4.41 -1.87
N GLU A 173 14.64 5.51 -2.56
CA GLU A 173 13.43 6.29 -2.28
C GLU A 173 12.88 6.91 -3.57
N GLY A 174 11.57 7.14 -3.61
CA GLY A 174 10.90 7.79 -4.75
C GLY A 174 9.41 7.54 -4.80
N GLU A 175 8.79 7.95 -5.88
CA GLU A 175 7.41 7.59 -6.17
C GLU A 175 7.29 6.07 -6.33
N VAL A 176 6.25 5.48 -5.76
CA VAL A 176 6.01 4.03 -5.77
C VAL A 176 6.10 3.47 -7.18
N ILE A 177 5.44 4.14 -8.15
CA ILE A 177 5.41 3.69 -9.53
C ILE A 177 6.81 3.60 -10.16
N ASN A 178 7.69 4.56 -9.86
CA ASN A 178 9.05 4.61 -10.41
C ASN A 178 9.96 3.56 -9.77
N VAL A 179 9.90 3.42 -8.43
CA VAL A 179 10.73 2.47 -7.66
C VAL A 179 10.36 1.02 -8.01
N PHE A 180 9.07 0.73 -8.20
CA PHE A 180 8.63 -0.64 -8.52
C PHE A 180 8.87 -1.02 -9.99
N ASN A 181 8.79 -0.05 -10.92
CA ASN A 181 9.04 -0.33 -12.33
C ASN A 181 10.52 -0.40 -12.70
N ASN A 182 11.38 0.27 -11.95
CA ASN A 182 12.81 0.33 -12.23
C ASN A 182 13.64 0.31 -10.95
N PRO A 183 13.52 -0.78 -10.13
CA PRO A 183 14.23 -0.89 -8.87
C PRO A 183 15.74 -0.90 -9.08
N GLN A 184 16.45 0.03 -8.43
CA GLN A 184 17.87 0.24 -8.61
C GLN A 184 18.71 -0.63 -7.67
N THR A 185 18.20 -0.91 -6.46
CA THR A 185 18.95 -1.69 -5.48
C THR A 185 18.53 -3.16 -5.50
N HIS A 186 19.49 -4.03 -5.16
CA HIS A 186 19.23 -5.48 -5.06
C HIS A 186 18.12 -5.82 -4.06
N VAL A 187 18.02 -5.03 -2.98
CA VAL A 187 16.97 -5.22 -1.96
C VAL A 187 15.59 -4.92 -2.53
N THR A 188 15.44 -3.80 -3.22
CA THR A 188 14.16 -3.44 -3.87
C THR A 188 13.80 -4.45 -4.95
N GLN A 189 14.79 -4.87 -5.77
CA GLN A 189 14.58 -5.90 -6.80
C GLN A 189 14.06 -7.21 -6.20
N ARG A 190 14.61 -7.63 -5.04
CA ARG A 190 14.14 -8.82 -4.33
C ARG A 190 12.71 -8.65 -3.84
N PHE A 191 12.38 -7.55 -3.17
CA PHE A 191 11.03 -7.29 -2.70
C PHE A 191 10.00 -7.28 -3.84
N VAL A 192 10.33 -6.67 -4.97
CA VAL A 192 9.45 -6.64 -6.15
C VAL A 192 9.28 -8.03 -6.77
N LYS A 193 10.34 -8.85 -6.79
CA LYS A 193 10.28 -10.23 -7.30
C LYS A 193 9.46 -11.15 -6.38
N ASP A 194 9.67 -11.07 -5.07
CA ASP A 194 8.97 -11.90 -4.09
C ASP A 194 7.44 -11.68 -4.13
N ASP A 195 7.03 -10.45 -4.44
CA ASP A 195 5.61 -10.11 -4.59
C ASP A 195 4.96 -10.71 -5.86
N LEU A 196 5.75 -11.05 -6.86
CA LEU A 196 5.28 -11.61 -8.13
C LEU A 196 5.05 -13.14 -8.08
N LYS A 197 5.14 -13.79 -6.92
CA LYS A 197 5.05 -15.26 -6.77
C LYS A 197 5.88 -16.00 -7.80
N ALA A 198 7.19 -15.71 -7.82
CA ALA A 198 8.12 -16.17 -8.82
C ALA A 198 8.10 -17.71 -9.04
N ASP A 199 7.88 -18.49 -7.98
CA ASP A 199 7.90 -19.96 -8.08
C ASP A 199 6.74 -20.53 -8.91
N ASP A 200 5.54 -19.96 -8.80
CA ASP A 200 4.37 -20.41 -9.59
C ASP A 200 4.52 -20.00 -11.06
N LEU A 201 5.07 -18.81 -11.30
CA LEU A 201 5.31 -18.32 -12.65
C LEU A 201 6.38 -19.13 -13.39
N GLU A 202 7.51 -19.42 -12.75
CA GLU A 202 8.58 -20.22 -13.38
C GLU A 202 8.09 -21.60 -13.81
N ARG A 203 7.29 -22.28 -12.97
CA ARG A 203 6.66 -23.56 -13.33
C ARG A 203 5.71 -23.41 -14.51
N THR A 204 4.85 -22.40 -14.48
CA THR A 204 3.89 -22.13 -15.57
C THR A 204 4.61 -21.87 -16.88
N LEU A 205 5.70 -21.08 -16.86
CA LEU A 205 6.49 -20.79 -18.06
C LEU A 205 7.25 -22.04 -18.58
N GLN A 206 7.78 -22.87 -17.70
CA GLN A 206 8.44 -24.11 -18.07
C GLN A 206 7.45 -25.10 -18.71
N ASP A 207 6.25 -25.23 -18.15
CA ASP A 207 5.22 -26.12 -18.70
C ASP A 207 4.69 -25.58 -20.03
N PHE A 208 4.49 -24.26 -20.15
CA PHE A 208 4.08 -23.62 -21.39
C PHE A 208 5.14 -23.79 -22.50
N LYS A 209 6.44 -23.62 -22.19
CA LYS A 209 7.54 -23.84 -23.15
C LYS A 209 7.63 -25.30 -23.65
N LYS A 210 7.22 -26.28 -22.85
CA LYS A 210 7.15 -27.68 -23.29
C LYS A 210 6.05 -27.91 -24.31
N GLU A 211 4.90 -27.24 -24.13
CA GLU A 211 3.74 -27.36 -25.02
C GLU A 211 3.88 -26.51 -26.29
N GLN A 212 4.53 -25.33 -26.16
CA GLN A 212 4.73 -24.36 -27.24
C GLN A 212 6.22 -23.95 -27.29
N PRO A 213 7.08 -24.80 -27.91
CA PRO A 213 8.51 -24.56 -27.92
C PRO A 213 8.98 -23.46 -28.90
N GLU A 214 8.14 -23.12 -29.90
CA GLU A 214 8.43 -22.10 -30.91
C GLU A 214 7.85 -20.74 -30.49
N GLY A 215 8.57 -19.63 -30.79
CA GLY A 215 8.14 -18.28 -30.45
C GLY A 215 8.92 -17.67 -29.28
N GLU A 216 8.49 -16.50 -28.83
CA GLU A 216 9.13 -15.76 -27.74
C GLU A 216 8.17 -15.45 -26.62
N ILE A 217 8.65 -15.50 -25.38
CA ILE A 217 7.90 -15.04 -24.21
C ILE A 217 8.35 -13.62 -23.88
N TRP A 218 7.38 -12.71 -23.83
CA TRP A 218 7.59 -11.31 -23.51
C TRP A 218 6.86 -10.93 -22.23
N LYS A 219 7.49 -10.08 -21.43
CA LYS A 219 6.83 -9.38 -20.32
C LYS A 219 6.52 -7.96 -20.75
N LEU A 220 5.26 -7.63 -20.68
CA LEU A 220 4.70 -6.32 -20.99
C LEU A 220 4.40 -5.61 -19.68
N ASN A 221 5.09 -4.49 -19.40
CA ASN A 221 4.85 -3.70 -18.22
C ASN A 221 4.04 -2.46 -18.60
N PHE A 222 2.86 -2.31 -17.99
CA PHE A 222 1.93 -1.20 -18.21
C PHE A 222 2.11 -0.16 -17.11
N VAL A 223 2.32 1.11 -17.49
CA VAL A 223 2.59 2.20 -16.58
C VAL A 223 1.67 3.38 -16.87
N GLY A 224 0.92 3.82 -15.86
CA GLY A 224 0.07 5.01 -15.97
C GLY A 224 -1.18 4.85 -16.81
N GLY A 225 -1.56 5.88 -17.57
CA GLY A 225 -2.82 5.92 -18.34
C GLY A 225 -2.94 4.90 -19.48
N THR A 226 -1.82 4.34 -19.94
CA THR A 226 -1.79 3.39 -21.07
C THR A 226 -2.46 2.05 -20.79
N SER A 227 -2.59 1.67 -19.52
CA SER A 227 -3.22 0.42 -19.12
C SER A 227 -4.74 0.40 -19.28
N SER A 228 -5.39 1.56 -19.48
CA SER A 228 -6.82 1.65 -19.80
C SER A 228 -7.09 1.57 -21.31
N GLU A 229 -6.08 1.69 -22.17
CA GLU A 229 -6.23 1.54 -23.61
C GLU A 229 -6.12 0.07 -24.04
N PRO A 230 -6.84 -0.34 -25.11
CA PRO A 230 -6.77 -1.70 -25.64
C PRO A 230 -5.49 -1.94 -26.48
N VAL A 231 -4.30 -1.72 -25.86
CA VAL A 231 -3.01 -1.73 -26.56
C VAL A 231 -2.75 -3.07 -27.25
N LEU A 232 -2.97 -4.19 -26.57
CA LEU A 232 -2.80 -5.52 -27.17
C LEU A 232 -3.74 -5.73 -28.35
N ALA A 233 -5.01 -5.32 -28.23
CA ALA A 233 -5.98 -5.46 -29.31
C ALA A 233 -5.61 -4.61 -30.55
N LYS A 234 -4.99 -3.44 -30.34
CA LYS A 234 -4.46 -2.62 -31.45
C LYS A 234 -3.35 -3.37 -32.16
N VAL A 235 -2.35 -3.86 -31.43
CA VAL A 235 -1.21 -4.59 -31.99
C VAL A 235 -1.62 -5.87 -32.69
N ILE A 236 -2.52 -6.67 -32.09
CA ILE A 236 -3.05 -7.90 -32.69
C ILE A 236 -3.71 -7.61 -34.05
N LYS A 237 -4.50 -6.54 -34.14
CA LYS A 237 -5.19 -6.17 -35.39
C LYS A 237 -4.25 -5.61 -36.44
N GLU A 238 -3.30 -4.76 -36.03
CA GLU A 238 -2.40 -4.05 -36.96
C GLU A 238 -1.38 -5.00 -37.59
N TYR A 239 -0.79 -5.88 -36.77
CA TYR A 239 0.23 -6.81 -37.22
C TYR A 239 -0.30 -8.19 -37.59
N ASN A 240 -1.62 -8.43 -37.46
CA ASN A 240 -2.29 -9.71 -37.67
C ASN A 240 -1.55 -10.87 -36.96
N VAL A 241 -1.20 -10.63 -35.68
CA VAL A 241 -0.46 -11.54 -34.83
C VAL A 241 -1.38 -12.21 -33.83
N ASN A 242 -1.17 -13.50 -33.57
CA ASN A 242 -1.83 -14.20 -32.49
C ASN A 242 -0.94 -14.13 -31.24
N ILE A 243 -1.46 -13.58 -30.17
CA ILE A 243 -0.74 -13.45 -28.88
C ILE A 243 -1.46 -14.31 -27.85
N ASN A 244 -0.75 -15.27 -27.25
CA ASN A 244 -1.25 -15.99 -26.09
C ASN A 244 -0.90 -15.23 -24.81
N VAL A 245 -1.88 -15.00 -23.94
CA VAL A 245 -1.65 -14.45 -22.61
C VAL A 245 -1.42 -15.61 -21.66
N ILE A 246 -0.21 -15.71 -21.08
CA ILE A 246 0.16 -16.76 -20.13
C ILE A 246 -0.26 -16.35 -18.75
N GLU A 247 0.01 -15.08 -18.38
CA GLU A 247 -0.33 -14.50 -17.10
C GLU A 247 -0.60 -12.99 -17.28
N GLY A 248 -1.48 -12.44 -16.44
CA GLY A 248 -1.73 -11.01 -16.43
C GLY A 248 -2.20 -10.57 -15.05
N ASP A 249 -1.50 -9.59 -14.48
CA ASP A 249 -1.90 -8.91 -13.26
C ASP A 249 -1.93 -7.40 -13.53
N VAL A 250 -3.15 -6.85 -13.60
CA VAL A 250 -3.37 -5.42 -13.82
C VAL A 250 -4.17 -4.87 -12.66
N LYS A 251 -3.58 -3.96 -11.89
CA LYS A 251 -4.17 -3.35 -10.70
C LYS A 251 -4.38 -1.86 -10.89
N LEU A 252 -5.55 -1.38 -10.48
CA LEU A 252 -5.86 0.03 -10.34
C LEU A 252 -5.24 0.53 -9.03
N THR A 253 -4.44 1.59 -9.12
CA THR A 253 -3.87 2.30 -7.96
C THR A 253 -4.40 3.72 -7.91
N GLN A 254 -4.18 4.44 -6.81
CA GLN A 254 -4.58 5.85 -6.70
C GLN A 254 -3.93 6.75 -7.77
N ASN A 255 -2.73 6.39 -8.23
CA ASN A 255 -1.91 7.16 -9.16
C ASN A 255 -1.97 6.65 -10.61
N GLY A 256 -2.91 5.76 -10.91
CA GLY A 256 -3.09 5.18 -12.25
C GLY A 256 -3.08 3.65 -12.22
N THR A 257 -3.15 3.06 -13.39
CA THR A 257 -3.13 1.63 -13.55
C THR A 257 -1.69 1.14 -13.64
N PHE A 258 -1.38 0.13 -12.87
CA PHE A 258 -0.11 -0.58 -12.86
C PHE A 258 -0.37 -2.04 -13.16
N GLY A 259 0.47 -2.66 -14.00
CA GLY A 259 0.32 -4.06 -14.27
C GLY A 259 1.39 -4.61 -15.19
N HIS A 260 1.45 -5.93 -15.22
CA HIS A 260 2.24 -6.64 -16.22
C HIS A 260 1.40 -7.75 -16.85
N MET A 261 1.77 -8.11 -18.06
CA MET A 261 1.28 -9.30 -18.74
C MET A 261 2.48 -10.09 -19.25
N ILE A 262 2.41 -11.40 -19.12
CA ILE A 262 3.35 -12.33 -19.75
C ILE A 262 2.62 -12.92 -20.93
N VAL A 263 3.18 -12.71 -22.09
CA VAL A 263 2.58 -13.10 -23.35
C VAL A 263 3.57 -13.94 -24.16
N HIS A 264 3.02 -14.84 -24.93
CA HIS A 264 3.78 -15.61 -25.93
C HIS A 264 3.43 -15.13 -27.32
N LEU A 265 4.46 -14.79 -28.09
CA LEU A 265 4.39 -14.49 -29.51
C LEU A 265 4.89 -15.70 -30.29
N PRO A 266 4.02 -16.42 -31.00
CA PRO A 266 4.44 -17.51 -31.91
C PRO A 266 5.32 -16.97 -33.03
N ASP A 267 6.07 -17.83 -33.71
CA ASP A 267 6.74 -17.45 -34.93
C ASP A 267 5.73 -17.27 -36.06
N GLY A 268 5.92 -16.25 -36.93
CA GLY A 268 4.96 -15.89 -37.96
C GLY A 268 5.52 -14.90 -38.98
N ASN A 269 4.69 -14.53 -39.96
CA ASN A 269 5.03 -13.57 -41.00
C ASN A 269 4.91 -12.09 -40.55
N TYR A 270 5.52 -11.76 -39.41
CA TYR A 270 5.55 -10.40 -38.86
C TYR A 270 6.90 -10.13 -38.21
N SER A 271 7.24 -8.84 -38.08
CA SER A 271 8.47 -8.42 -37.41
C SER A 271 8.25 -8.22 -35.92
N LYS A 272 8.87 -9.06 -35.10
CA LYS A 272 8.86 -8.94 -33.64
C LYS A 272 9.43 -7.59 -33.17
N ASP A 273 10.48 -7.08 -33.84
CA ASP A 273 11.08 -5.78 -33.52
C ASP A 273 10.12 -4.63 -33.74
N GLN A 274 9.33 -4.67 -34.84
CA GLN A 274 8.31 -3.65 -35.10
C GLN A 274 7.19 -3.69 -34.06
N ILE A 275 6.73 -4.87 -33.67
CA ILE A 275 5.73 -5.05 -32.60
C ILE A 275 6.27 -4.49 -31.28
N LYS A 276 7.52 -4.81 -30.92
CA LYS A 276 8.18 -4.28 -29.73
C LYS A 276 8.28 -2.77 -29.73
N GLN A 277 8.67 -2.20 -30.86
CA GLN A 277 8.75 -0.73 -31.03
C GLN A 277 7.39 -0.07 -30.89
N GLU A 278 6.33 -0.64 -31.51
CA GLU A 278 4.97 -0.12 -31.42
C GLU A 278 4.42 -0.18 -29.98
N LEU A 279 4.62 -1.30 -29.27
CA LEU A 279 4.27 -1.43 -27.84
C LEU A 279 4.96 -0.35 -26.99
N ASN A 280 6.25 -0.11 -27.23
CA ASN A 280 6.98 0.95 -26.53
C ASN A 280 6.45 2.35 -26.87
N ASN A 281 6.10 2.63 -28.15
CA ASN A 281 5.49 3.88 -28.58
C ASN A 281 4.13 4.12 -27.89
N LEU A 282 3.38 3.04 -27.65
CA LEU A 282 2.12 3.03 -26.90
C LEU A 282 2.30 3.07 -25.38
N GLY A 283 3.54 3.24 -24.88
CA GLY A 283 3.85 3.37 -23.45
C GLY A 283 3.93 2.05 -22.68
N VAL A 284 4.03 0.91 -23.38
CA VAL A 284 4.20 -0.41 -22.75
C VAL A 284 5.66 -0.82 -22.85
N LYS A 285 6.34 -0.97 -21.72
CA LYS A 285 7.73 -1.43 -21.68
C LYS A 285 7.79 -2.94 -21.92
N VAL A 286 8.55 -3.36 -22.94
CA VAL A 286 8.68 -4.77 -23.34
C VAL A 286 10.03 -5.34 -22.91
N GLU A 287 9.99 -6.40 -22.10
CA GLU A 287 11.15 -7.22 -21.74
C GLU A 287 11.04 -8.57 -22.46
N VAL A 288 12.08 -8.96 -23.18
CA VAL A 288 12.15 -10.19 -23.97
C VAL A 288 13.01 -11.21 -23.24
N GLY A 289 12.65 -12.51 -23.30
CA GLY A 289 13.48 -13.58 -22.76
C GLY A 289 13.44 -13.70 -21.25
N ILE A 290 12.25 -13.83 -20.68
CA ILE A 290 12.12 -14.19 -19.26
C ILE A 290 12.58 -15.65 -19.11
N ASN A 291 13.73 -15.85 -18.45
CA ASN A 291 14.43 -17.13 -18.23
C ASN A 291 15.17 -17.71 -19.45
N GLU A 292 16.17 -16.98 -19.98
CA GLU A 292 17.40 -17.61 -20.50
C GLU A 292 18.45 -17.70 -19.41
#